data_88b869cb2b65f4e4687993573bdfbe7a
#
_entry.id   88b869cb2b65f4e4687993573bdfbe7a
#
_cell.length_a   1.000
_cell.length_b   1.000
_cell.length_c   1.000
_cell.angle_alpha   90.00
_cell.angle_beta   90.00
_cell.angle_gamma   90.00
#
_symmetry.space_group_name_H-M   'P 1'
#
loop_
_entity.id
_entity.type
_entity.pdbx_description
1 polymer ?
#
loop_
_entity_poly.entity_id
_entity_poly.type
_entity_poly.pdbx_seq_one_letter_code
_entity_poly.pdbx_strand_id
1 'polypeptide(L)'
;MRTMAIALLAGTLSIGGVGRALAGENEAGHSHQSVTMAEVPAAAQKTLKREAKGGKLEELRKETRKDGTVVYEAEIVKNGNGTDLEVSAEGKVLERGKSHDESSEHGKQ
;
A
#
# COMPACT_ATOMS: atom_id res chain seq x y z
N MET A 1 -56.29 -21.89 15.77
CA MET A 1 -55.74 -20.98 14.77
C MET A 1 -54.80 -20.02 15.40
N ARG A 2 -53.62 -20.21 15.12
CA ARG A 2 -52.56 -19.34 15.67
C ARG A 2 -51.81 -18.71 14.55
N THR A 3 -51.99 -17.45 14.37
CA THR A 3 -51.11 -16.67 13.55
C THR A 3 -49.95 -16.23 14.40
N MET A 4 -48.84 -16.83 14.13
CA MET A 4 -47.59 -16.37 14.70
C MET A 4 -47.14 -15.20 13.90
N ALA A 5 -47.23 -14.05 14.48
CA ALA A 5 -46.59 -12.88 13.94
C ALA A 5 -45.09 -13.02 14.26
N ILE A 6 -44.36 -13.41 13.30
CA ILE A 6 -42.91 -13.36 13.39
C ILE A 6 -42.55 -11.92 13.18
N ALA A 7 -42.29 -11.25 14.25
CA ALA A 7 -41.62 -9.96 14.17
C ALA A 7 -40.23 -10.24 13.68
N LEU A 8 -40.02 -10.04 12.41
CA LEU A 8 -38.66 -9.96 11.90
C LEU A 8 -38.07 -8.68 12.46
N LEU A 9 -37.30 -8.85 13.49
CA LEU A 9 -36.38 -7.81 13.88
C LEU A 9 -35.30 -7.79 12.83
N ALA A 10 -35.47 -6.94 11.87
CA ALA A 10 -34.41 -6.60 11.00
C ALA A 10 -33.41 -5.79 11.83
N GLY A 11 -32.56 -6.48 12.49
CA GLY A 11 -31.38 -5.87 13.07
C GLY A 11 -30.54 -5.35 11.92
N THR A 12 -30.69 -4.11 11.65
CA THR A 12 -29.72 -3.44 10.82
C THR A 12 -28.43 -3.39 11.62
N LEU A 13 -27.67 -4.41 11.42
CA LEU A 13 -26.29 -4.34 11.86
C LEU A 13 -25.63 -3.34 10.93
N SER A 14 -25.70 -2.09 11.29
CA SER A 14 -24.83 -1.12 10.69
C SER A 14 -23.45 -1.41 11.25
N ILE A 15 -22.79 -2.29 10.56
CA ILE A 15 -21.36 -2.40 10.71
C ILE A 15 -20.84 -1.11 10.12
N GLY A 16 -20.73 -0.14 10.98
CA GLY A 16 -19.88 1.00 10.71
C GLY A 16 -18.47 0.48 10.62
N GLY A 17 -18.18 -0.21 9.56
CA GLY A 17 -16.82 -0.49 9.22
C GLY A 17 -16.17 0.80 8.85
N VAL A 18 -15.65 1.46 9.84
CA VAL A 18 -14.78 2.60 9.58
C VAL A 18 -13.44 2.06 9.20
N GLY A 19 -13.43 1.28 8.17
CA GLY A 19 -12.22 1.05 7.47
C GLY A 19 -11.89 2.30 6.69
N ARG A 20 -11.43 3.29 7.38
CA ARG A 20 -10.81 4.38 6.67
C ARG A 20 -9.47 3.92 6.19
N ALA A 21 -9.50 3.20 5.12
CA ALA A 21 -8.36 3.20 4.28
C ALA A 21 -8.21 4.65 3.81
N LEU A 22 -7.26 5.34 4.39
CA LEU A 22 -6.82 6.59 3.81
C LEU A 22 -6.02 6.24 2.58
N ALA A 23 -6.72 5.71 1.59
CA ALA A 23 -6.16 5.60 0.29
C ALA A 23 -6.11 7.01 -0.25
N GLY A 24 -4.94 7.56 -0.35
CA GLY A 24 -4.75 8.75 -1.15
C GLY A 24 -5.15 8.40 -2.56
N GLU A 25 -6.34 8.76 -2.94
CA GLU A 25 -6.74 8.63 -4.34
C GLU A 25 -5.94 9.64 -5.13
N ASN A 26 -5.03 9.13 -5.91
CA ASN A 26 -4.34 9.94 -6.88
C ASN A 26 -5.29 10.18 -8.06
N GLU A 27 -5.30 11.40 -8.58
CA GLU A 27 -6.15 11.86 -9.67
C GLU A 27 -6.11 11.00 -10.93
N ALA A 28 -5.09 10.17 -11.09
CA ALA A 28 -4.93 9.30 -12.26
C ALA A 28 -5.65 7.94 -12.12
N GLY A 29 -6.50 7.76 -11.11
CA GLY A 29 -7.17 6.49 -10.88
C GLY A 29 -6.30 5.43 -10.22
N HIS A 30 -5.16 5.85 -9.68
CA HIS A 30 -4.29 5.01 -8.87
C HIS A 30 -4.72 5.08 -7.42
N SER A 31 -4.74 3.97 -6.73
CA SER A 31 -4.95 3.94 -5.29
C SER A 31 -3.72 3.39 -4.61
N HIS A 32 -3.33 4.04 -3.52
CA HIS A 32 -2.20 3.63 -2.69
C HIS A 32 -2.70 3.20 -1.33
N GLN A 33 -2.18 2.12 -0.83
CA GLN A 33 -2.55 1.60 0.48
C GLN A 33 -1.28 1.15 1.20
N SER A 34 -1.08 1.66 2.41
CA SER A 34 -0.01 1.17 3.26
C SER A 34 -0.25 -0.30 3.59
N VAL A 35 0.76 -1.11 3.47
CA VAL A 35 0.68 -2.55 3.74
C VAL A 35 1.87 -2.99 4.58
N THR A 36 1.72 -4.13 5.23
CA THR A 36 2.83 -4.77 5.92
C THR A 36 3.52 -5.75 4.98
N MET A 37 4.72 -6.15 5.31
CA MET A 37 5.45 -7.14 4.50
C MET A 37 4.67 -8.46 4.40
N ALA A 38 3.95 -8.84 5.46
CA ALA A 38 3.15 -10.06 5.45
C ALA A 38 2.00 -10.05 4.44
N GLU A 39 1.54 -8.87 4.06
CA GLU A 39 0.46 -8.69 3.09
C GLU A 39 0.95 -8.69 1.64
N VAL A 40 2.25 -8.71 1.45
CA VAL A 40 2.86 -8.70 0.13
C VAL A 40 3.03 -10.14 -0.37
N PRO A 41 2.79 -10.43 -1.66
CA PRO A 41 3.02 -11.76 -2.22
C PRO A 41 4.45 -12.24 -1.98
N ALA A 42 4.61 -13.54 -1.79
CA ALA A 42 5.91 -14.13 -1.43
C ALA A 42 7.04 -13.75 -2.39
N ALA A 43 6.77 -13.73 -3.68
CA ALA A 43 7.78 -13.37 -4.67
C ALA A 43 8.23 -11.90 -4.52
N ALA A 44 7.29 -10.99 -4.30
CA ALA A 44 7.59 -9.59 -4.06
C ALA A 44 8.29 -9.38 -2.72
N GLN A 45 7.90 -10.10 -1.67
CA GLN A 45 8.59 -10.07 -0.38
C GLN A 45 10.06 -10.41 -0.52
N LYS A 46 10.35 -11.45 -1.26
CA LYS A 46 11.72 -11.90 -1.49
C LYS A 46 12.55 -10.82 -2.15
N THR A 47 12.01 -10.17 -3.15
CA THR A 47 12.66 -9.06 -3.84
C THR A 47 12.87 -7.87 -2.91
N LEU A 48 11.85 -7.49 -2.17
CA LEU A 48 11.93 -6.36 -1.23
C LEU A 48 12.99 -6.61 -0.15
N LYS A 49 13.03 -7.80 0.41
CA LYS A 49 14.04 -8.19 1.41
C LYS A 49 15.45 -8.14 0.84
N ARG A 50 15.61 -8.63 -0.38
CA ARG A 50 16.91 -8.59 -1.07
C ARG A 50 17.36 -7.14 -1.31
N GLU A 51 16.46 -6.30 -1.79
CA GLU A 51 16.78 -4.90 -2.07
C GLU A 51 17.03 -4.09 -0.79
N ALA A 52 16.36 -4.44 0.29
CA ALA A 52 16.53 -3.76 1.57
C ALA A 52 17.76 -4.22 2.35
N LYS A 53 18.45 -5.24 1.88
CA LYS A 53 19.64 -5.79 2.56
C LYS A 53 20.70 -4.72 2.75
N GLY A 54 21.15 -4.57 3.97
CA GLY A 54 22.12 -3.53 4.32
C GLY A 54 21.53 -2.17 4.58
N GLY A 55 20.20 -2.05 4.55
CA GLY A 55 19.47 -0.83 4.81
C GLY A 55 18.20 -1.11 5.58
N LYS A 56 17.29 -0.18 5.52
CA LYS A 56 16.01 -0.24 6.21
C LYS A 56 14.88 0.06 5.24
N LEU A 57 13.84 -0.76 5.28
CA LEU A 57 12.61 -0.49 4.55
C LEU A 57 11.75 0.41 5.42
N GLU A 58 11.59 1.65 5.00
CA GLU A 58 10.90 2.67 5.80
C GLU A 58 9.43 2.80 5.43
N GLU A 59 9.10 2.58 4.17
CA GLU A 59 7.74 2.69 3.71
C GLU A 59 7.43 1.56 2.74
N LEU A 60 6.21 1.04 2.83
CA LEU A 60 5.73 0.00 1.94
C LEU A 60 4.27 0.25 1.62
N ARG A 61 3.97 0.37 0.34
CA ARG A 61 2.63 0.63 -0.15
C ARG A 61 2.26 -0.33 -1.27
N LYS A 62 1.00 -0.66 -1.33
CA LYS A 62 0.41 -1.34 -2.47
C LYS A 62 -0.25 -0.29 -3.35
N GLU A 63 0.15 -0.23 -4.59
CA GLU A 63 -0.49 0.62 -5.59
C GLU A 63 -1.34 -0.25 -6.50
N THR A 64 -2.59 0.13 -6.66
CA THR A 64 -3.45 -0.47 -7.68
C THR A 64 -3.63 0.56 -8.78
N ARG A 65 -3.16 0.22 -9.96
CA ARG A 65 -3.22 1.09 -11.11
C ARG A 65 -4.60 1.05 -11.76
N LYS A 66 -4.85 2.03 -12.60
CA LYS A 66 -6.14 2.18 -13.27
C LYS A 66 -6.56 0.95 -14.06
N ASP A 67 -5.62 0.22 -14.64
CA ASP A 67 -5.87 -1.02 -15.39
C ASP A 67 -6.04 -2.25 -14.49
N GLY A 68 -6.00 -2.07 -13.17
CA GLY A 68 -6.07 -3.16 -12.20
C GLY A 68 -4.74 -3.78 -11.85
N THR A 69 -3.65 -3.36 -12.48
CA THR A 69 -2.31 -3.86 -12.17
C THR A 69 -1.91 -3.46 -10.75
N VAL A 70 -1.38 -4.39 -10.01
CA VAL A 70 -0.90 -4.17 -8.65
C VAL A 70 0.61 -4.14 -8.63
N VAL A 71 1.17 -3.10 -8.05
CA VAL A 71 2.61 -2.99 -7.78
C VAL A 71 2.83 -2.62 -6.33
N TYR A 72 4.02 -2.89 -5.84
CA TYR A 72 4.41 -2.56 -4.48
C TYR A 72 5.52 -1.52 -4.52
N GLU A 73 5.29 -0.42 -3.85
CA GLU A 73 6.26 0.67 -3.74
C GLU A 73 6.91 0.60 -2.37
N ALA A 74 8.20 0.71 -2.35
CA ALA A 74 8.97 0.69 -1.10
C ALA A 74 9.98 1.83 -1.09
N GLU A 75 10.15 2.43 0.07
CA GLU A 75 11.27 3.32 0.32
C GLU A 75 12.30 2.58 1.16
N ILE A 76 13.51 2.50 0.65
CA ILE A 76 14.63 1.83 1.31
C ILE A 76 15.71 2.86 1.58
N VAL A 77 16.15 2.93 2.83
CA VAL A 77 17.21 3.85 3.25
C VAL A 77 18.45 3.07 3.58
N LYS A 78 19.54 3.40 2.90
CA LYS A 78 20.88 2.84 3.15
C LYS A 78 21.86 3.97 3.29
N ASN A 79 22.61 3.98 4.39
CA ASN A 79 23.64 5.00 4.63
C ASN A 79 23.10 6.43 4.48
N GLY A 80 21.87 6.67 4.93
CA GLY A 80 21.23 7.97 4.83
C GLY A 80 20.67 8.31 3.45
N ASN A 81 20.76 7.41 2.48
CA ASN A 81 20.23 7.62 1.14
C ASN A 81 18.94 6.84 0.93
N GLY A 82 17.87 7.55 0.59
CA GLY A 82 16.58 6.95 0.28
C GLY A 82 16.50 6.54 -1.19
N THR A 83 15.93 5.38 -1.43
CA THR A 83 15.65 4.87 -2.77
C THR A 83 14.21 4.42 -2.82
N ASP A 84 13.49 4.90 -3.80
CA ASP A 84 12.15 4.41 -4.10
C ASP A 84 12.25 3.23 -5.07
N LEU A 85 11.54 2.18 -4.75
CA LEU A 85 11.56 0.94 -5.49
C LEU A 85 10.14 0.53 -5.82
N GLU A 86 9.90 0.17 -7.08
CA GLU A 86 8.64 -0.42 -7.51
C GLU A 86 8.86 -1.87 -7.89
N VAL A 87 8.05 -2.75 -7.30
CA VAL A 87 8.15 -4.20 -7.51
C VAL A 87 6.79 -4.74 -7.90
N SER A 88 6.75 -5.59 -8.93
CA SER A 88 5.53 -6.27 -9.33
C SER A 88 5.14 -7.35 -8.31
N ALA A 89 3.90 -7.81 -8.38
CA ALA A 89 3.44 -8.92 -7.53
C ALA A 89 4.27 -10.19 -7.72
N GLU A 90 4.86 -10.37 -8.90
CA GLU A 90 5.73 -11.50 -9.24
C GLU A 90 7.18 -11.31 -8.77
N GLY A 91 7.48 -10.18 -8.16
CA GLY A 91 8.81 -9.90 -7.62
C GLY A 91 9.78 -9.26 -8.59
N LYS A 92 9.31 -8.76 -9.71
CA LYS A 92 10.15 -8.06 -10.67
C LYS A 92 10.32 -6.60 -10.27
N VAL A 93 11.55 -6.10 -10.27
CA VAL A 93 11.82 -4.68 -10.07
C VAL A 93 11.43 -3.94 -11.34
N LEU A 94 10.46 -3.03 -11.21
CA LEU A 94 9.95 -2.25 -12.32
C LEU A 94 10.62 -0.89 -12.42
N GLU A 95 10.88 -0.27 -11.29
CA GLU A 95 11.46 1.04 -11.22
C GLU A 95 12.31 1.19 -9.97
N ARG A 96 13.34 2.01 -10.09
CA ARG A 96 14.24 2.33 -9.00
C ARG A 96 14.72 3.78 -9.17
N GLY A 97 14.58 4.59 -8.15
CA GLY A 97 14.97 5.98 -8.19
C GLY A 97 15.33 6.52 -6.83
N LYS A 98 15.87 7.74 -6.81
CA LYS A 98 16.10 8.43 -5.56
C LYS A 98 14.75 8.79 -4.96
N SER A 99 14.60 8.55 -3.68
CA SER A 99 13.45 8.98 -2.92
C SER A 99 13.31 10.50 -3.00
N HIS A 100 12.14 10.95 -3.36
CA HIS A 100 11.81 12.36 -3.35
C HIS A 100 11.52 12.79 -1.92
N ASP A 101 12.54 13.30 -1.28
CA ASP A 101 12.38 13.94 0.01
C ASP A 101 11.69 15.29 -0.23
N GLU A 102 10.42 15.37 0.07
CA GLU A 102 9.66 16.61 -0.04
C GLU A 102 10.23 17.72 0.87
N SER A 103 11.13 17.34 1.78
CA SER A 103 11.78 18.29 2.67
C SER A 103 12.92 19.08 2.02
N SER A 104 13.33 18.73 0.82
CA SER A 104 14.48 19.38 0.19
C SER A 104 14.15 20.60 -0.68
N GLU A 105 12.86 20.94 -0.80
CA GLU A 105 12.47 22.10 -1.61
C GLU A 105 12.66 23.45 -0.92
N HIS A 106 13.05 23.45 0.36
CA HIS A 106 13.18 24.70 1.10
C HIS A 106 14.58 25.30 1.17
N GLY A 107 15.48 24.85 0.35
CA GLY A 107 16.86 25.29 0.44
C GLY A 107 17.48 25.86 -0.83
N LYS A 108 16.70 26.06 -1.87
CA LYS A 108 17.27 26.57 -3.11
C LYS A 108 16.90 28.02 -3.32
N GLN A 109 17.85 28.85 -3.04
CA GLN A 109 17.82 30.23 -3.50
C GLN A 109 18.83 30.41 -4.60
#